data_bd6a8ebb240659695db070a117ff470e
#
_entry.id   bd6a8ebb240659695db070a117ff470e
#
_cell.length_a   1.000
_cell.length_b   1.000
_cell.length_c   1.000
_cell.angle_alpha   90.00
_cell.angle_beta   90.00
_cell.angle_gamma   90.00
#
_symmetry.space_group_name_H-M   'P 1'
#
loop_
_entity.id
_entity.type
_entity.pdbx_description
1 polymer ?
#
loop_
_entity_poly.entity_id
_entity_poly.type
_entity_poly.pdbx_seq_one_letter_code
_entity_poly.pdbx_strand_id
1 'polypeptide(L)'
;MVVQSFRSFLSQIPQSPAWGAKRCRVSNFGASLRRGIVQLVLLALLFTICFRYSRAAEPMGREQDAPAPAGESAALPPAEGSVYVVLWFDTEDYILPQSDDAAKRVAEILSREGVRATFKVVGEKARTLERRGRRDVIEALDQHEIGYHANTHSQHPTVAEYESKLDWEQGAAEFTRRERPGFEDVRRIFGKAPTCYGQPGSSWAPQVFPALKSWGVRVYLDDALQVGLDGKPFWYGGLLNIFNIKAGADLRPSDDWSNLDRAKANFKATYAELSPSGGVVSVYFHPCEFIHREFWDAVNFAKGANPPREEWQQPPMKSPQEIERDFNYLEGLVRYMKSFPRVHFITASEALGVMPDRAKGRLFSAAELREIAEQVSSDVSFQVRGNYALSASEQFALLNYYVTHTLWKQPAEPVLLSETPYGPALAAPELADDMNVSWGQFSQTVLDAEGFLEKNGQIPNVVWLGSKPVPPESYFVALAQTTRALVKTHTLPNYVTVRPARLAAARYVADDSPRLWDWIIFPEGFDAPQLMALAKLQAWTLKPAMLGR
;
A
#
# COMPACT_ATOMS: atom_id res chain seq x y z
N MET A 1 27.59 15.84 -34.16
CA MET A 1 27.00 16.41 -35.37
C MET A 1 25.49 16.65 -35.10
N VAL A 2 25.16 17.54 -34.18
CA VAL A 2 23.83 18.12 -33.95
C VAL A 2 24.02 19.39 -33.12
N VAL A 3 24.48 20.46 -33.74
CA VAL A 3 24.48 21.83 -33.21
C VAL A 3 24.30 22.77 -34.41
N GLN A 4 23.15 22.72 -35.03
CA GLN A 4 22.73 23.71 -36.05
C GLN A 4 21.24 23.59 -36.27
N SER A 5 20.40 24.14 -35.39
CA SER A 5 18.98 24.39 -35.65
C SER A 5 18.31 25.28 -34.59
N PHE A 6 18.99 26.31 -34.09
CA PHE A 6 18.36 27.25 -33.12
C PHE A 6 18.62 28.73 -33.47
N ARG A 7 18.90 29.06 -34.75
CA ARG A 7 19.12 30.44 -35.22
C ARG A 7 18.17 30.95 -36.31
N SER A 8 17.01 30.35 -36.46
CA SER A 8 16.09 30.74 -37.56
C SER A 8 14.69 31.18 -37.12
N PHE A 9 14.50 31.60 -35.87
CA PHE A 9 13.13 32.01 -35.42
C PHE A 9 13.03 33.41 -34.83
N LEU A 10 14.06 34.28 -34.98
CA LEU A 10 14.04 35.66 -34.46
C LEU A 10 14.22 36.76 -35.53
N SER A 11 13.72 36.59 -36.73
CA SER A 11 13.81 37.61 -37.77
C SER A 11 12.50 37.88 -38.50
N GLN A 12 11.39 38.08 -37.80
CA GLN A 12 10.18 38.65 -38.42
C GLN A 12 9.33 39.39 -37.39
N ILE A 13 9.73 40.61 -37.00
CA ILE A 13 8.83 41.63 -36.45
C ILE A 13 9.05 42.92 -37.24
N PRO A 14 8.03 43.51 -37.87
CA PRO A 14 8.17 44.76 -38.65
C PRO A 14 8.22 45.98 -37.72
N GLN A 15 9.17 46.88 -38.02
CA GLN A 15 9.23 48.24 -37.46
C GLN A 15 8.40 49.21 -38.30
N SER A 16 7.69 50.11 -37.67
CA SER A 16 7.43 51.45 -38.20
C SER A 16 6.58 52.29 -37.22
N PRO A 17 6.45 53.62 -37.48
CA PRO A 17 7.50 54.64 -37.39
C PRO A 17 7.16 55.77 -36.37
N ALA A 18 8.14 56.60 -36.11
CA ALA A 18 8.11 57.78 -35.26
C ALA A 18 7.21 58.92 -35.76
N TRP A 19 6.56 59.65 -34.82
CA TRP A 19 6.10 61.04 -34.99
C TRP A 19 6.29 61.86 -33.73
N GLY A 20 6.89 62.92 -33.90
CA GLY A 20 7.20 64.22 -33.42
C GLY A 20 6.82 64.68 -32.01
N ALA A 21 7.83 65.26 -31.39
CA ALA A 21 7.75 66.00 -30.14
C ALA A 21 7.01 67.35 -30.28
N LYS A 22 6.16 67.67 -29.29
CA LYS A 22 5.90 69.08 -28.87
C LYS A 22 5.84 69.15 -27.33
N ARG A 23 6.73 70.01 -26.77
CA ARG A 23 6.80 70.41 -25.35
C ARG A 23 5.57 71.28 -24.99
N CYS A 24 4.96 70.96 -23.87
CA CYS A 24 4.22 71.93 -23.08
C CYS A 24 4.53 71.66 -21.58
N ARG A 25 5.04 72.71 -20.93
CA ARG A 25 5.23 72.77 -19.46
C ARG A 25 3.86 72.96 -18.81
N VAL A 26 3.48 72.09 -17.90
CA VAL A 26 2.49 72.40 -16.88
C VAL A 26 2.96 71.79 -15.55
N SER A 27 2.80 72.58 -14.53
CA SER A 27 3.32 72.54 -13.16
C SER A 27 3.08 71.28 -12.35
N ASN A 28 4.06 71.00 -11.50
CA ASN A 28 4.10 69.97 -10.46
C ASN A 28 3.06 70.18 -9.34
N PHE A 29 1.80 69.78 -9.48
CA PHE A 29 0.90 69.68 -8.31
C PHE A 29 -0.04 68.43 -8.37
N GLY A 30 0.09 67.58 -9.37
CA GLY A 30 -0.77 66.38 -9.53
C GLY A 30 -0.11 65.04 -9.26
N ALA A 31 1.21 64.99 -8.96
CA ALA A 31 1.97 63.72 -8.90
C ALA A 31 1.86 63.00 -7.53
N SER A 32 1.55 63.72 -6.45
CA SER A 32 1.41 63.09 -5.14
C SER A 32 0.06 62.42 -4.93
N LEU A 33 -1.03 63.00 -5.47
CA LEU A 33 -2.37 62.44 -5.32
C LEU A 33 -2.60 61.19 -6.21
N ARG A 34 -1.95 61.11 -7.37
CA ARG A 34 -2.06 59.95 -8.25
C ARG A 34 -1.27 58.73 -7.72
N ARG A 35 -0.15 58.92 -7.02
CA ARG A 35 0.60 57.81 -6.42
C ARG A 35 -0.14 57.20 -5.21
N GLY A 36 -0.84 58.01 -4.41
CA GLY A 36 -1.67 57.51 -3.30
C GLY A 36 -2.89 56.72 -3.77
N ILE A 37 -3.55 57.13 -4.83
CA ILE A 37 -4.73 56.43 -5.38
C ILE A 37 -4.32 55.11 -6.07
N VAL A 38 -3.21 55.11 -6.81
CA VAL A 38 -2.69 53.85 -7.44
C VAL A 38 -2.21 52.84 -6.39
N GLN A 39 -1.60 53.31 -5.29
CA GLN A 39 -1.22 52.40 -4.19
C GLN A 39 -2.44 51.88 -3.43
N LEU A 40 -3.47 52.66 -3.22
CA LEU A 40 -4.72 52.22 -2.58
C LEU A 40 -5.51 51.25 -3.47
N VAL A 41 -5.55 51.46 -4.79
CA VAL A 41 -6.20 50.57 -5.72
C VAL A 41 -5.42 49.26 -5.87
N LEU A 42 -4.08 49.28 -5.86
CA LEU A 42 -3.23 48.06 -5.86
C LEU A 42 -3.34 47.29 -4.53
N LEU A 43 -3.42 47.97 -3.37
CA LEU A 43 -3.68 47.34 -2.07
C LEU A 43 -5.09 46.73 -2.00
N ALA A 44 -6.11 47.43 -2.53
CA ALA A 44 -7.48 46.92 -2.59
C ALA A 44 -7.61 45.73 -3.55
N LEU A 45 -6.90 45.72 -4.68
CA LEU A 45 -6.82 44.60 -5.61
C LEU A 45 -6.04 43.39 -5.03
N LEU A 46 -4.95 43.64 -4.32
CA LEU A 46 -4.22 42.59 -3.60
C LEU A 46 -5.07 42.00 -2.46
N PHE A 47 -5.83 42.83 -1.72
CA PHE A 47 -6.74 42.33 -0.69
C PHE A 47 -7.92 41.55 -1.28
N THR A 48 -8.43 41.94 -2.45
CA THR A 48 -9.52 41.25 -3.13
C THR A 48 -9.02 39.95 -3.76
N ILE A 49 -7.78 39.91 -4.24
CA ILE A 49 -7.13 38.68 -4.75
C ILE A 49 -6.80 37.74 -3.60
N CYS A 50 -6.24 38.22 -2.50
CA CYS A 50 -6.03 37.39 -1.29
C CYS A 50 -7.36 36.89 -0.70
N PHE A 51 -8.44 37.67 -0.70
CA PHE A 51 -9.76 37.21 -0.24
C PHE A 51 -10.43 36.22 -1.21
N ARG A 52 -10.18 36.33 -2.51
CA ARG A 52 -10.65 35.33 -3.49
C ARG A 52 -9.79 34.05 -3.50
N TYR A 53 -8.47 34.16 -3.25
CA TYR A 53 -7.62 32.98 -3.07
C TYR A 53 -7.81 32.30 -1.72
N SER A 54 -8.17 33.05 -0.67
CA SER A 54 -8.52 32.47 0.65
C SER A 54 -9.91 31.82 0.66
N ARG A 55 -10.79 32.09 -0.35
CA ARG A 55 -12.05 31.38 -0.54
C ARG A 55 -11.98 30.23 -1.57
N ALA A 56 -10.88 30.13 -2.30
CA ALA A 56 -10.64 29.01 -3.23
C ALA A 56 -9.81 27.86 -2.60
N ALA A 57 -9.38 28.02 -1.36
CA ALA A 57 -8.91 26.96 -0.48
C ALA A 57 -9.94 26.75 0.64
N GLU A 58 -11.19 26.48 0.27
CA GLU A 58 -11.95 25.58 1.12
C GLU A 58 -11.16 24.29 1.11
N PRO A 59 -10.77 23.73 2.29
CA PRO A 59 -10.39 22.34 2.32
C PRO A 59 -11.58 21.63 1.69
N MET A 60 -11.32 20.81 0.65
CA MET A 60 -12.28 19.79 0.26
C MET A 60 -12.73 19.18 1.57
N GLY A 61 -13.98 19.45 1.93
CA GLY A 61 -14.56 18.89 3.10
C GLY A 61 -14.14 17.43 3.09
N ARG A 62 -13.43 16.99 4.08
CA ARG A 62 -13.59 15.62 4.51
C ARG A 62 -15.10 15.51 4.71
N GLU A 63 -15.81 15.09 3.70
CA GLU A 63 -16.94 14.24 3.93
C GLU A 63 -16.33 13.14 4.79
N GLN A 64 -16.44 13.28 6.07
CA GLN A 64 -16.45 12.18 6.98
C GLN A 64 -17.65 11.38 6.47
N ASP A 65 -17.39 10.47 5.51
CA ASP A 65 -18.17 9.27 5.41
C ASP A 65 -18.11 8.71 6.83
N ALA A 66 -19.12 9.04 7.62
CA ALA A 66 -19.37 8.34 8.85
C ALA A 66 -19.35 6.88 8.42
N PRO A 67 -18.51 6.02 8.99
CA PRO A 67 -18.54 4.61 8.66
C PRO A 67 -20.02 4.23 8.79
N ALA A 68 -20.59 3.64 7.74
CA ALA A 68 -21.92 3.05 7.82
C ALA A 68 -21.94 2.27 9.12
N PRO A 69 -23.00 2.36 9.95
CA PRO A 69 -23.01 1.70 11.24
C PRO A 69 -22.65 0.26 10.95
N ALA A 70 -21.45 -0.14 11.42
CA ALA A 70 -21.00 -1.51 11.37
C ALA A 70 -22.12 -2.26 12.09
N GLY A 71 -22.88 -3.06 11.35
CA GLY A 71 -23.81 -3.98 11.95
C GLY A 71 -23.03 -4.66 13.05
N GLU A 72 -23.55 -4.75 14.27
CA GLU A 72 -22.88 -5.28 15.45
C GLU A 72 -22.18 -6.59 15.06
N SER A 73 -20.92 -6.48 14.68
CA SER A 73 -20.05 -7.62 14.49
C SER A 73 -19.88 -8.18 15.89
N ALA A 74 -20.43 -9.35 16.15
CA ALA A 74 -20.21 -10.06 17.40
C ALA A 74 -18.71 -10.03 17.66
N ALA A 75 -18.28 -9.55 18.84
CA ALA A 75 -16.90 -9.43 19.20
C ALA A 75 -16.18 -10.75 18.92
N LEU A 76 -15.12 -10.71 18.10
CA LEU A 76 -14.34 -11.89 17.77
C LEU A 76 -13.74 -12.46 19.08
N PRO A 77 -13.72 -13.79 19.24
CA PRO A 77 -13.20 -14.42 20.45
C PRO A 77 -11.70 -14.10 20.66
N PRO A 78 -11.19 -14.23 21.90
CA PRO A 78 -9.78 -14.01 22.20
C PRO A 78 -8.86 -14.78 21.24
N ALA A 79 -7.78 -14.13 20.80
CA ALA A 79 -6.87 -14.69 19.80
C ALA A 79 -6.07 -15.89 20.28
N GLU A 80 -5.81 -16.03 21.59
CA GLU A 80 -5.02 -17.13 22.12
C GLU A 80 -5.69 -18.47 21.92
N GLY A 81 -5.02 -19.34 21.14
CA GLY A 81 -5.53 -20.64 20.75
C GLY A 81 -6.65 -20.63 19.71
N SER A 82 -7.05 -19.48 19.16
CA SER A 82 -7.99 -19.38 18.05
C SER A 82 -7.27 -19.45 16.71
N VAL A 83 -7.82 -20.20 15.76
CA VAL A 83 -7.31 -20.31 14.40
C VAL A 83 -8.27 -19.58 13.45
N TYR A 84 -7.81 -18.52 12.85
CA TYR A 84 -8.61 -17.69 11.94
C TYR A 84 -8.33 -18.10 10.50
N VAL A 85 -9.38 -18.48 9.78
CA VAL A 85 -9.31 -18.84 8.36
C VAL A 85 -9.79 -17.67 7.53
N VAL A 86 -8.90 -17.06 6.76
CA VAL A 86 -9.25 -16.09 5.72
C VAL A 86 -9.44 -16.88 4.43
N LEU A 87 -10.70 -17.05 4.02
CA LEU A 87 -11.07 -17.72 2.79
C LEU A 87 -11.39 -16.66 1.73
N TRP A 88 -10.69 -16.72 0.60
CA TRP A 88 -10.83 -15.69 -0.43
C TRP A 88 -10.73 -16.24 -1.86
N PHE A 89 -11.37 -15.51 -2.77
CA PHE A 89 -11.54 -15.92 -4.16
C PHE A 89 -11.25 -14.76 -5.11
N ASP A 90 -10.37 -15.01 -6.09
CA ASP A 90 -10.14 -14.11 -7.20
C ASP A 90 -11.21 -14.32 -8.26
N THR A 91 -12.10 -13.32 -8.35
CA THR A 91 -13.29 -13.35 -9.19
C THR A 91 -13.01 -12.54 -10.45
N GLU A 92 -12.39 -13.19 -11.45
CA GLU A 92 -11.63 -12.51 -12.48
C GLU A 92 -12.07 -12.83 -13.92
N ASP A 93 -12.40 -14.08 -14.26
CA ASP A 93 -12.75 -14.44 -15.65
C ASP A 93 -14.03 -13.72 -16.12
N TYR A 94 -13.84 -12.78 -17.05
CA TYR A 94 -14.91 -12.02 -17.71
C TYR A 94 -15.17 -12.48 -19.15
N ILE A 95 -14.48 -13.52 -19.62
CA ILE A 95 -14.60 -14.06 -20.99
C ILE A 95 -15.70 -15.13 -21.05
N LEU A 96 -15.59 -16.19 -20.26
CA LEU A 96 -16.54 -17.29 -20.26
C LEU A 96 -17.79 -16.96 -19.44
N PRO A 97 -19.02 -16.97 -20.04
CA PRO A 97 -20.25 -16.68 -19.29
C PRO A 97 -20.51 -17.63 -18.12
N GLN A 98 -20.15 -18.92 -18.26
CA GLN A 98 -20.33 -19.92 -17.21
C GLN A 98 -19.49 -19.65 -15.95
N SER A 99 -18.43 -18.85 -16.06
CA SER A 99 -17.67 -18.37 -14.89
C SER A 99 -18.48 -17.44 -13.98
N ASP A 100 -19.54 -16.80 -14.52
CA ASP A 100 -20.48 -16.03 -13.71
C ASP A 100 -21.28 -16.97 -12.80
N ASP A 101 -21.76 -18.11 -13.35
CA ASP A 101 -22.49 -19.15 -12.59
C ASP A 101 -21.60 -19.83 -11.55
N ALA A 102 -20.32 -20.07 -11.90
CA ALA A 102 -19.36 -20.64 -10.96
C ALA A 102 -19.13 -19.74 -9.75
N ALA A 103 -18.95 -18.42 -9.97
CA ALA A 103 -18.79 -17.45 -8.89
C ALA A 103 -20.04 -17.39 -7.98
N LYS A 104 -21.23 -17.37 -8.57
CA LYS A 104 -22.49 -17.45 -7.84
C LYS A 104 -22.57 -18.71 -6.99
N ARG A 105 -22.27 -19.87 -7.58
CA ARG A 105 -22.36 -21.16 -6.89
C ARG A 105 -21.41 -21.26 -5.71
N VAL A 106 -20.17 -20.76 -5.84
CA VAL A 106 -19.22 -20.67 -4.72
C VAL A 106 -19.82 -19.83 -3.59
N ALA A 107 -20.31 -18.63 -3.89
CA ALA A 107 -20.92 -17.74 -2.90
C ALA A 107 -22.13 -18.38 -2.20
N GLU A 108 -23.02 -19.04 -2.95
CA GLU A 108 -24.20 -19.72 -2.41
C GLU A 108 -23.83 -20.93 -1.53
N ILE A 109 -22.79 -21.70 -1.89
CA ILE A 109 -22.28 -22.80 -1.04
C ILE A 109 -21.79 -22.23 0.29
N LEU A 110 -20.99 -21.19 0.28
CA LEU A 110 -20.44 -20.59 1.49
C LEU A 110 -21.54 -19.97 2.36
N SER A 111 -22.50 -19.26 1.77
CA SER A 111 -23.67 -18.71 2.49
C SER A 111 -24.49 -19.81 3.14
N ARG A 112 -24.74 -20.93 2.45
CA ARG A 112 -25.45 -22.09 2.97
C ARG A 112 -24.70 -22.75 4.13
N GLU A 113 -23.37 -22.76 4.07
CA GLU A 113 -22.50 -23.23 5.15
C GLU A 113 -22.36 -22.22 6.30
N GLY A 114 -22.93 -21.02 6.21
CA GLY A 114 -22.79 -19.96 7.20
C GLY A 114 -21.36 -19.42 7.30
N VAL A 115 -20.61 -19.45 6.20
CA VAL A 115 -19.23 -18.96 6.10
C VAL A 115 -19.21 -17.69 5.26
N ARG A 116 -18.61 -16.63 5.80
CA ARG A 116 -18.30 -15.44 5.02
C ARG A 116 -16.88 -15.55 4.46
N ALA A 117 -16.71 -15.15 3.22
CA ALA A 117 -15.45 -15.13 2.51
C ALA A 117 -15.21 -13.75 1.87
N THR A 118 -14.04 -13.54 1.32
CA THR A 118 -13.68 -12.34 0.57
C THR A 118 -13.60 -12.66 -0.91
N PHE A 119 -14.38 -11.96 -1.75
CA PHE A 119 -14.30 -12.05 -3.21
C PHE A 119 -13.61 -10.81 -3.74
N LYS A 120 -12.39 -10.98 -4.26
CA LYS A 120 -11.69 -9.89 -4.95
C LYS A 120 -12.15 -9.88 -6.40
N VAL A 121 -12.81 -8.79 -6.81
CA VAL A 121 -13.47 -8.69 -8.11
C VAL A 121 -12.65 -7.80 -9.04
N VAL A 122 -12.37 -8.31 -10.26
CA VAL A 122 -11.78 -7.53 -11.35
C VAL A 122 -12.78 -6.49 -11.86
N GLY A 123 -12.33 -5.25 -12.11
CA GLY A 123 -13.19 -4.18 -12.62
C GLY A 123 -13.93 -4.57 -13.91
N GLU A 124 -13.25 -5.18 -14.88
CA GLU A 124 -13.89 -5.68 -16.12
C GLU A 124 -14.86 -6.83 -15.87
N LYS A 125 -14.62 -7.67 -14.86
CA LYS A 125 -15.59 -8.69 -14.42
C LYS A 125 -16.88 -8.05 -13.90
N ALA A 126 -16.76 -7.05 -13.03
CA ALA A 126 -17.92 -6.32 -12.51
C ALA A 126 -18.73 -5.68 -13.63
N ARG A 127 -18.06 -4.95 -14.55
CA ARG A 127 -18.70 -4.37 -15.75
C ARG A 127 -19.37 -5.42 -16.63
N THR A 128 -18.75 -6.61 -16.74
CA THR A 128 -19.28 -7.71 -17.54
C THR A 128 -20.54 -8.31 -16.91
N LEU A 129 -20.58 -8.49 -15.60
CA LEU A 129 -21.79 -8.90 -14.87
C LEU A 129 -22.93 -7.90 -15.09
N GLU A 130 -22.65 -6.60 -14.99
CA GLU A 130 -23.64 -5.54 -15.24
C GLU A 130 -24.17 -5.59 -16.69
N ARG A 131 -23.28 -5.67 -17.70
CA ARG A 131 -23.67 -5.77 -19.12
C ARG A 131 -24.48 -7.02 -19.45
N ARG A 132 -24.19 -8.14 -18.80
CA ARG A 132 -24.93 -9.42 -18.94
C ARG A 132 -26.22 -9.44 -18.14
N GLY A 133 -26.51 -8.42 -17.35
CA GLY A 133 -27.70 -8.35 -16.48
C GLY A 133 -27.67 -9.36 -15.32
N ARG A 134 -26.48 -9.83 -14.90
CA ARG A 134 -26.29 -10.87 -13.89
C ARG A 134 -26.43 -10.33 -12.46
N ARG A 135 -27.57 -9.71 -12.16
CA ARG A 135 -27.90 -9.25 -10.80
C ARG A 135 -27.86 -10.37 -9.79
N ASP A 136 -28.32 -11.56 -10.18
CA ASP A 136 -28.30 -12.76 -9.35
C ASP A 136 -26.88 -13.14 -8.86
N VAL A 137 -25.85 -12.93 -9.68
CA VAL A 137 -24.46 -13.16 -9.31
C VAL A 137 -23.97 -12.05 -8.37
N ILE A 138 -24.26 -10.79 -8.71
CA ILE A 138 -23.89 -9.63 -7.90
C ILE A 138 -24.49 -9.76 -6.49
N GLU A 139 -25.77 -10.09 -6.37
CA GLU A 139 -26.46 -10.28 -5.10
C GLU A 139 -25.90 -11.46 -4.28
N ALA A 140 -25.51 -12.55 -4.93
CA ALA A 140 -24.89 -13.69 -4.25
C ALA A 140 -23.51 -13.32 -3.69
N LEU A 141 -22.67 -12.65 -4.47
CA LEU A 141 -21.34 -12.17 -4.05
C LEU A 141 -21.45 -11.11 -2.95
N ASP A 142 -22.49 -10.26 -2.99
CA ASP A 142 -22.71 -9.18 -2.03
C ASP A 142 -23.02 -9.67 -0.60
N GLN A 143 -23.43 -10.92 -0.43
CA GLN A 143 -23.55 -11.57 0.89
C GLN A 143 -22.18 -11.79 1.57
N HIS A 144 -21.10 -11.60 0.84
CA HIS A 144 -19.70 -11.74 1.28
C HIS A 144 -18.98 -10.41 1.25
N GLU A 145 -17.71 -10.39 1.62
CA GLU A 145 -16.88 -9.22 1.48
C GLU A 145 -16.41 -9.05 0.04
N ILE A 146 -16.46 -7.81 -0.47
CA ILE A 146 -15.96 -7.47 -1.79
C ILE A 146 -14.60 -6.78 -1.66
N GLY A 147 -13.60 -7.36 -2.33
CA GLY A 147 -12.27 -6.78 -2.55
C GLY A 147 -12.08 -6.34 -4.00
N TYR A 148 -10.95 -5.72 -4.30
CA TYR A 148 -10.56 -5.28 -5.63
C TYR A 148 -9.38 -6.09 -6.17
N HIS A 149 -9.44 -6.50 -7.45
CA HIS A 149 -8.45 -7.36 -8.10
C HIS A 149 -8.03 -6.82 -9.47
N ALA A 150 -7.49 -5.62 -9.50
CA ALA A 150 -7.13 -4.87 -10.71
C ALA A 150 -8.31 -4.50 -11.63
N ASN A 151 -8.05 -3.62 -12.60
CA ASN A 151 -9.06 -3.10 -13.51
C ASN A 151 -9.38 -4.08 -14.64
N THR A 152 -8.34 -4.62 -15.28
CA THR A 152 -8.44 -5.48 -16.47
C THR A 152 -7.65 -6.79 -16.35
N HIS A 153 -7.04 -7.02 -15.18
CA HIS A 153 -6.28 -8.22 -14.84
C HIS A 153 -5.12 -8.49 -15.82
N SER A 154 -5.29 -9.41 -16.76
CA SER A 154 -4.25 -9.96 -17.64
C SER A 154 -4.02 -9.15 -18.93
N GLN A 155 -4.80 -8.09 -19.19
CA GLN A 155 -4.55 -7.24 -20.35
C GLN A 155 -3.28 -6.42 -20.15
N HIS A 156 -2.35 -6.52 -21.10
CA HIS A 156 -1.07 -5.82 -21.03
C HIS A 156 -1.18 -4.31 -21.29
N PRO A 157 -0.33 -3.47 -20.63
CA PRO A 157 0.61 -3.91 -19.60
C PRO A 157 -0.07 -4.13 -18.24
N THR A 158 0.31 -5.20 -17.52
CA THR A 158 -0.13 -5.50 -16.16
C THR A 158 0.57 -4.60 -15.13
N VAL A 159 0.19 -4.69 -13.84
CA VAL A 159 0.69 -3.78 -12.79
C VAL A 159 2.22 -3.74 -12.73
N ALA A 160 2.88 -4.90 -12.62
CA ALA A 160 4.35 -4.92 -12.55
C ALA A 160 5.00 -4.41 -13.83
N GLU A 161 4.40 -4.66 -15.00
CA GLU A 161 4.95 -4.21 -16.28
C GLU A 161 4.97 -2.69 -16.40
N TYR A 162 3.84 -1.99 -16.08
CA TYR A 162 3.84 -0.54 -16.20
C TYR A 162 4.55 0.17 -15.06
N GLU A 163 4.67 -0.46 -13.86
CA GLU A 163 5.40 0.09 -12.72
C GLU A 163 6.92 -0.12 -12.80
N SER A 164 7.40 -1.12 -13.57
CA SER A 164 8.79 -1.59 -13.54
C SER A 164 9.86 -0.53 -13.80
N LYS A 165 9.49 0.58 -14.48
CA LYS A 165 10.41 1.66 -14.87
C LYS A 165 10.05 3.02 -14.25
N LEU A 166 9.04 3.06 -13.38
CA LEU A 166 8.57 4.29 -12.76
C LEU A 166 9.19 4.45 -11.37
N ASP A 167 9.42 5.70 -10.98
CA ASP A 167 9.77 6.02 -9.61
C ASP A 167 8.55 5.90 -8.67
N TRP A 168 8.75 6.19 -7.39
CA TRP A 168 7.73 6.07 -6.37
C TRP A 168 6.47 6.91 -6.63
N GLU A 169 6.67 8.18 -6.98
CA GLU A 169 5.57 9.13 -7.19
C GLU A 169 4.88 8.90 -8.53
N GLN A 170 5.67 8.69 -9.57
CA GLN A 170 5.17 8.39 -10.91
C GLN A 170 4.37 7.09 -10.93
N GLY A 171 4.85 6.05 -10.24
CA GLY A 171 4.16 4.77 -10.14
C GLY A 171 2.84 4.90 -9.38
N ALA A 172 2.81 5.54 -8.23
CA ALA A 172 1.57 5.76 -7.49
C ALA A 172 0.53 6.55 -8.31
N ALA A 173 0.97 7.52 -9.11
CA ALA A 173 0.10 8.27 -10.02
C ALA A 173 -0.40 7.41 -11.19
N GLU A 174 0.48 6.61 -11.79
CA GLU A 174 0.12 5.73 -12.91
C GLU A 174 -0.82 4.60 -12.48
N PHE A 175 -0.56 3.97 -11.32
CA PHE A 175 -1.49 3.02 -10.73
C PHE A 175 -2.87 3.65 -10.49
N THR A 176 -2.89 4.85 -9.91
CA THR A 176 -4.16 5.57 -9.71
C THR A 176 -4.88 5.81 -11.03
N ARG A 177 -4.18 6.24 -12.05
CA ARG A 177 -4.76 6.52 -13.37
C ARG A 177 -5.36 5.28 -14.03
N ARG A 178 -4.69 4.12 -13.91
CA ARG A 178 -5.14 2.85 -14.54
C ARG A 178 -6.18 2.13 -13.73
N GLU A 179 -6.03 2.09 -12.42
CA GLU A 179 -6.78 1.20 -11.55
C GLU A 179 -8.00 1.85 -10.88
N ARG A 180 -7.94 3.17 -10.62
CA ARG A 180 -9.07 3.89 -10.00
C ARG A 180 -10.40 3.71 -10.73
N PRO A 181 -10.48 3.74 -12.07
CA PRO A 181 -11.75 3.49 -12.78
C PRO A 181 -12.35 2.12 -12.47
N GLY A 182 -11.53 1.06 -12.43
CA GLY A 182 -12.00 -0.28 -12.08
C GLY A 182 -12.48 -0.38 -10.63
N PHE A 183 -11.76 0.23 -9.69
CA PHE A 183 -12.15 0.32 -8.29
C PHE A 183 -13.52 0.99 -8.11
N GLU A 184 -13.75 2.12 -8.77
CA GLU A 184 -15.02 2.84 -8.72
C GLU A 184 -16.17 2.08 -9.40
N ASP A 185 -15.90 1.33 -10.47
CA ASP A 185 -16.89 0.47 -11.08
C ASP A 185 -17.31 -0.67 -10.14
N VAL A 186 -16.37 -1.33 -9.46
CA VAL A 186 -16.69 -2.33 -8.44
C VAL A 186 -17.51 -1.69 -7.32
N ARG A 187 -17.08 -0.53 -6.80
CA ARG A 187 -17.81 0.22 -5.77
C ARG A 187 -19.25 0.53 -6.20
N ARG A 188 -19.44 1.03 -7.40
CA ARG A 188 -20.75 1.41 -7.95
C ARG A 188 -21.66 0.21 -8.16
N ILE A 189 -21.14 -0.87 -8.74
CA ILE A 189 -21.92 -2.06 -9.12
C ILE A 189 -22.36 -2.85 -7.89
N PHE A 190 -21.49 -2.99 -6.89
CA PHE A 190 -21.79 -3.69 -5.63
C PHE A 190 -22.38 -2.77 -4.54
N GLY A 191 -22.46 -1.45 -4.79
CA GLY A 191 -23.01 -0.49 -3.82
C GLY A 191 -22.18 -0.29 -2.55
N LYS A 192 -20.97 -0.84 -2.49
CA LYS A 192 -20.02 -0.71 -1.36
C LYS A 192 -18.58 -0.63 -1.84
N ALA A 193 -17.74 0.10 -1.11
CA ALA A 193 -16.32 0.21 -1.44
C ALA A 193 -15.61 -1.13 -1.21
N PRO A 194 -14.70 -1.57 -2.11
CA PRO A 194 -13.82 -2.68 -1.85
C PRO A 194 -12.95 -2.44 -0.59
N THR A 195 -12.82 -3.44 0.26
CA THR A 195 -12.16 -3.34 1.57
C THR A 195 -10.70 -3.79 1.54
N CYS A 196 -10.36 -4.63 0.58
CA CYS A 196 -9.02 -5.15 0.37
C CYS A 196 -8.64 -5.11 -1.11
N TYR A 197 -7.36 -5.29 -1.36
CA TYR A 197 -6.77 -5.41 -2.70
C TYR A 197 -5.85 -6.62 -2.76
N GLY A 198 -5.76 -7.24 -3.93
CA GLY A 198 -4.73 -8.19 -4.31
C GLY A 198 -4.35 -8.00 -5.77
N GLN A 199 -3.10 -8.20 -6.10
CA GLN A 199 -2.61 -8.07 -7.47
C GLN A 199 -3.04 -9.24 -8.35
N PRO A 200 -3.12 -9.06 -9.68
CA PRO A 200 -3.30 -10.18 -10.60
C PRO A 200 -2.01 -11.02 -10.69
N GLY A 201 -2.12 -12.33 -10.46
CA GLY A 201 -0.99 -13.25 -10.47
C GLY A 201 0.18 -12.75 -9.61
N SER A 202 1.41 -12.83 -10.12
CA SER A 202 2.58 -12.27 -9.44
C SER A 202 2.91 -10.81 -9.84
N SER A 203 1.96 -10.08 -10.44
CA SER A 203 2.15 -8.69 -10.93
C SER A 203 2.09 -7.65 -9.80
N TRP A 204 3.01 -7.75 -8.85
CA TRP A 204 3.11 -6.94 -7.65
C TRP A 204 4.03 -5.71 -7.84
N ALA A 205 3.73 -4.60 -7.15
CA ALA A 205 4.57 -3.41 -7.12
C ALA A 205 4.41 -2.64 -5.80
N PRO A 206 5.48 -2.04 -5.24
CA PRO A 206 5.39 -1.28 -3.99
C PRO A 206 4.72 0.10 -4.14
N GLN A 207 4.69 0.67 -5.35
CA GLN A 207 4.10 2.00 -5.62
C GLN A 207 2.57 2.01 -5.47
N VAL A 208 1.91 0.85 -5.41
CA VAL A 208 0.45 0.74 -5.29
C VAL A 208 -0.08 1.14 -3.90
N PHE A 209 0.73 1.00 -2.85
CA PHE A 209 0.30 1.19 -1.45
C PHE A 209 -0.24 2.59 -1.14
N PRO A 210 0.40 3.71 -1.57
CA PRO A 210 -0.14 5.05 -1.33
C PRO A 210 -1.54 5.26 -1.95
N ALA A 211 -1.73 4.79 -3.17
CA ALA A 211 -3.02 4.89 -3.86
C ALA A 211 -4.10 4.08 -3.13
N LEU A 212 -3.84 2.81 -2.83
CA LEU A 212 -4.76 1.94 -2.11
C LEU A 212 -5.17 2.53 -0.75
N LYS A 213 -4.19 3.02 0.03
CA LYS A 213 -4.45 3.69 1.32
C LYS A 213 -5.35 4.92 1.13
N SER A 214 -5.13 5.72 0.10
CA SER A 214 -5.94 6.90 -0.21
C SER A 214 -7.38 6.57 -0.61
N TRP A 215 -7.63 5.35 -1.12
CA TRP A 215 -8.97 4.85 -1.48
C TRP A 215 -9.69 4.20 -0.29
N GLY A 216 -9.05 4.14 0.88
CA GLY A 216 -9.62 3.52 2.09
C GLY A 216 -9.37 2.01 2.17
N VAL A 217 -8.61 1.42 1.27
CA VAL A 217 -8.16 0.02 1.34
C VAL A 217 -7.16 -0.12 2.50
N ARG A 218 -7.38 -1.10 3.36
CA ARG A 218 -6.57 -1.31 4.57
C ARG A 218 -5.89 -2.66 4.63
N VAL A 219 -6.27 -3.60 3.77
CA VAL A 219 -5.73 -4.96 3.72
C VAL A 219 -5.22 -5.26 2.33
N TYR A 220 -3.99 -5.78 2.25
CA TYR A 220 -3.44 -6.42 1.07
C TYR A 220 -3.59 -7.92 1.24
N LEU A 221 -4.44 -8.55 0.44
CA LEU A 221 -4.79 -9.97 0.54
C LEU A 221 -4.44 -10.68 -0.76
N ASP A 222 -3.34 -11.39 -0.78
CA ASP A 222 -2.89 -12.17 -1.93
C ASP A 222 -1.78 -13.17 -1.56
N ASP A 223 -1.19 -13.81 -2.55
CA ASP A 223 -0.05 -14.70 -2.40
C ASP A 223 0.98 -14.45 -3.51
N ALA A 224 2.21 -14.20 -3.14
CA ALA A 224 3.39 -14.12 -4.00
C ALA A 224 4.67 -14.07 -3.15
N LEU A 225 5.84 -13.88 -3.79
CA LEU A 225 7.14 -14.08 -3.13
C LEU A 225 7.92 -12.78 -2.88
N GLN A 226 7.43 -11.61 -3.32
CA GLN A 226 8.18 -10.36 -3.32
C GLN A 226 8.53 -9.87 -1.90
N VAL A 227 7.62 -10.03 -0.95
CA VAL A 227 7.81 -9.65 0.44
C VAL A 227 7.16 -10.67 1.36
N GLY A 228 7.75 -10.91 2.54
CA GLY A 228 7.16 -11.84 3.50
C GLY A 228 7.85 -11.73 4.85
N LEU A 229 7.15 -12.02 5.93
CA LEU A 229 7.68 -12.00 7.28
C LEU A 229 7.41 -13.35 7.96
N ASP A 230 8.34 -14.27 7.79
CA ASP A 230 8.32 -15.63 8.39
C ASP A 230 7.03 -16.41 8.07
N GLY A 231 6.39 -16.12 6.92
CA GLY A 231 5.14 -16.76 6.51
C GLY A 231 3.93 -16.41 7.38
N LYS A 232 3.95 -15.25 8.06
CA LYS A 232 2.89 -14.73 8.92
C LYS A 232 2.40 -13.37 8.43
N PRO A 233 1.17 -12.93 8.80
CA PRO A 233 0.70 -11.60 8.47
C PRO A 233 1.61 -10.49 9.03
N PHE A 234 1.72 -9.39 8.30
CA PHE A 234 2.60 -8.28 8.65
C PHE A 234 2.03 -6.94 8.14
N TRP A 235 2.53 -5.85 8.69
CA TRP A 235 2.27 -4.50 8.20
C TRP A 235 3.39 -4.09 7.25
N TYR A 236 3.03 -3.57 6.08
CA TYR A 236 3.94 -3.05 5.06
C TYR A 236 3.20 -2.04 4.19
N GLY A 237 3.84 -0.92 3.85
CA GLY A 237 3.20 0.16 3.11
C GLY A 237 1.98 0.78 3.82
N GLY A 238 1.86 0.59 5.14
CA GLY A 238 0.74 1.08 5.94
C GLY A 238 -0.55 0.23 5.86
N LEU A 239 -0.52 -0.92 5.18
CA LEU A 239 -1.62 -1.89 5.09
C LEU A 239 -1.28 -3.15 5.88
N LEU A 240 -2.32 -3.84 6.38
CA LEU A 240 -2.19 -5.21 6.86
C LEU A 240 -2.03 -6.13 5.64
N ASN A 241 -0.90 -6.85 5.57
CA ASN A 241 -0.62 -7.79 4.50
C ASN A 241 -0.88 -9.21 5.00
N ILE A 242 -1.90 -9.86 4.44
CA ILE A 242 -2.12 -11.29 4.50
C ILE A 242 -1.57 -11.81 3.17
N PHE A 243 -0.25 -11.95 3.12
CA PHE A 243 0.50 -12.13 1.90
C PHE A 243 1.69 -13.06 2.16
N ASN A 244 1.99 -13.98 1.25
CA ASN A 244 3.05 -14.97 1.41
C ASN A 244 2.93 -15.74 2.76
N ILE A 245 1.73 -16.23 3.05
CA ILE A 245 1.42 -16.91 4.30
C ILE A 245 1.78 -18.40 4.17
N LYS A 246 2.60 -18.91 5.10
CA LYS A 246 3.00 -20.32 5.12
C LYS A 246 1.83 -21.25 5.47
N ALA A 247 0.98 -20.82 6.42
CA ALA A 247 -0.17 -21.59 6.85
C ALA A 247 -1.30 -21.45 5.83
N GLY A 248 -1.61 -22.50 5.12
CA GLY A 248 -2.63 -22.54 4.08
C GLY A 248 -3.38 -23.87 4.04
N ALA A 249 -4.42 -23.91 3.24
CA ALA A 249 -5.08 -25.15 2.84
C ALA A 249 -5.29 -25.12 1.32
N ASP A 250 -5.13 -26.25 0.68
CA ASP A 250 -5.26 -26.35 -0.76
C ASP A 250 -6.72 -26.58 -1.15
N LEU A 251 -7.30 -25.59 -1.87
CA LEU A 251 -8.63 -25.71 -2.44
C LEU A 251 -8.63 -26.26 -3.87
N ARG A 252 -7.46 -26.47 -4.47
CA ARG A 252 -7.37 -26.97 -5.85
C ARG A 252 -7.72 -28.43 -5.93
N PRO A 253 -8.92 -28.80 -6.45
CA PRO A 253 -9.23 -30.17 -6.76
C PRO A 253 -8.34 -30.58 -7.94
N SER A 254 -7.52 -31.63 -7.75
CA SER A 254 -6.83 -32.27 -8.86
C SER A 254 -7.72 -33.39 -9.45
N ASP A 255 -7.30 -33.94 -10.58
CA ASP A 255 -7.95 -35.08 -11.21
C ASP A 255 -7.94 -36.35 -10.33
N ASP A 256 -7.17 -36.33 -9.25
CA ASP A 256 -7.08 -37.39 -8.25
C ASP A 256 -8.02 -37.09 -7.05
N TRP A 257 -9.00 -37.96 -6.84
CA TRP A 257 -9.94 -37.96 -5.73
C TRP A 257 -9.28 -38.02 -4.34
N SER A 258 -8.04 -38.47 -4.25
CA SER A 258 -7.25 -38.47 -3.00
C SER A 258 -6.96 -37.05 -2.47
N ASN A 259 -7.19 -36.02 -3.26
CA ASN A 259 -6.86 -34.64 -2.94
C ASN A 259 -7.67 -34.06 -1.77
N LEU A 260 -8.94 -34.41 -1.63
CA LEU A 260 -9.74 -33.96 -0.49
C LEU A 260 -9.16 -34.47 0.84
N ASP A 261 -8.74 -35.73 0.89
CA ASP A 261 -8.15 -36.32 2.09
C ASP A 261 -6.77 -35.70 2.37
N ARG A 262 -5.99 -35.41 1.33
CA ARG A 262 -4.73 -34.67 1.45
C ARG A 262 -4.95 -33.24 1.96
N ALA A 263 -5.91 -32.50 1.41
CA ALA A 263 -6.25 -31.16 1.86
C ALA A 263 -6.71 -31.15 3.31
N LYS A 264 -7.54 -32.14 3.70
CA LYS A 264 -7.95 -32.33 5.11
C LYS A 264 -6.75 -32.65 6.03
N ALA A 265 -5.84 -33.49 5.59
CA ALA A 265 -4.62 -33.82 6.33
C ALA A 265 -3.72 -32.59 6.49
N ASN A 266 -3.54 -31.81 5.43
CA ASN A 266 -2.77 -30.57 5.47
C ASN A 266 -3.39 -29.54 6.43
N PHE A 267 -4.71 -29.32 6.34
CA PHE A 267 -5.39 -28.42 7.28
C PHE A 267 -5.27 -28.90 8.72
N LYS A 268 -5.42 -30.20 8.99
CA LYS A 268 -5.25 -30.77 10.31
C LYS A 268 -3.86 -30.51 10.89
N ALA A 269 -2.81 -30.65 10.07
CA ALA A 269 -1.43 -30.37 10.48
C ALA A 269 -1.23 -28.87 10.77
N THR A 270 -1.71 -27.99 9.89
CA THR A 270 -1.70 -26.53 10.09
C THR A 270 -2.45 -26.12 11.36
N TYR A 271 -3.63 -26.68 11.59
CA TYR A 271 -4.39 -26.43 12.81
C TYR A 271 -3.62 -26.88 14.07
N ALA A 272 -3.00 -28.07 14.05
CA ALA A 272 -2.22 -28.55 15.19
C ALA A 272 -1.01 -27.65 15.50
N GLU A 273 -0.38 -27.05 14.47
CA GLU A 273 0.71 -26.08 14.65
C GLU A 273 0.21 -24.77 15.25
N LEU A 274 -0.92 -24.26 14.80
CA LEU A 274 -1.41 -22.93 15.18
C LEU A 274 -2.25 -22.90 16.46
N SER A 275 -2.98 -23.97 16.76
CA SER A 275 -3.96 -23.99 17.86
C SER A 275 -3.40 -23.73 19.26
N PRO A 276 -2.11 -23.96 19.60
CA PRO A 276 -1.58 -23.62 20.93
C PRO A 276 -1.47 -22.11 21.17
N SER A 277 -1.09 -21.33 20.15
CA SER A 277 -0.82 -19.89 20.27
C SER A 277 -1.80 -19.00 19.53
N GLY A 278 -2.68 -19.60 18.73
CA GLY A 278 -3.48 -18.91 17.74
C GLY A 278 -2.69 -18.60 16.46
N GLY A 279 -3.42 -18.32 15.36
CA GLY A 279 -2.80 -17.99 14.09
C GLY A 279 -3.82 -17.71 13.00
N VAL A 280 -3.30 -17.35 11.81
CA VAL A 280 -4.09 -17.09 10.62
C VAL A 280 -3.73 -18.11 9.55
N VAL A 281 -4.74 -18.69 8.94
CA VAL A 281 -4.66 -19.57 7.76
C VAL A 281 -5.20 -18.80 6.57
N SER A 282 -4.44 -18.71 5.50
CA SER A 282 -4.88 -18.13 4.23
C SER A 282 -5.26 -19.24 3.26
N VAL A 283 -6.47 -19.16 2.72
CA VAL A 283 -7.01 -20.19 1.81
C VAL A 283 -7.61 -19.49 0.60
N TYR A 284 -7.08 -19.73 -0.59
CA TYR A 284 -7.55 -19.06 -1.79
C TYR A 284 -7.83 -20.02 -2.94
N PHE A 285 -8.70 -19.58 -3.84
CA PHE A 285 -8.97 -20.23 -5.12
C PHE A 285 -9.65 -19.26 -6.09
N HIS A 286 -9.84 -19.68 -7.33
CA HIS A 286 -10.57 -18.93 -8.34
C HIS A 286 -11.90 -19.62 -8.65
N PRO A 287 -13.06 -18.94 -8.60
CA PRO A 287 -14.33 -19.58 -8.95
C PRO A 287 -14.35 -20.21 -10.36
N CYS A 288 -13.62 -19.61 -11.30
CA CYS A 288 -13.52 -20.13 -12.66
C CYS A 288 -12.75 -21.46 -12.76
N GLU A 289 -11.80 -21.75 -11.87
CA GLU A 289 -11.07 -23.01 -11.87
C GLU A 289 -11.95 -24.24 -11.56
N PHE A 290 -13.11 -24.06 -10.92
CA PHE A 290 -14.05 -25.15 -10.73
C PHE A 290 -14.64 -25.69 -12.04
N ILE A 291 -14.59 -24.87 -13.11
CA ILE A 291 -15.18 -25.21 -14.41
C ILE A 291 -14.19 -25.25 -15.57
N HIS A 292 -13.00 -24.64 -15.42
CA HIS A 292 -11.99 -24.58 -16.47
C HIS A 292 -11.07 -25.81 -16.45
N ARG A 293 -10.73 -26.34 -17.65
CA ARG A 293 -9.60 -27.25 -17.84
C ARG A 293 -8.28 -26.53 -17.98
N GLU A 294 -8.30 -25.38 -18.62
CA GLU A 294 -7.17 -24.49 -18.85
C GLU A 294 -7.56 -23.09 -18.37
N PHE A 295 -6.66 -22.44 -17.68
CA PHE A 295 -6.95 -21.17 -17.05
C PHE A 295 -7.21 -20.09 -18.12
N TRP A 296 -8.23 -19.28 -17.94
CA TRP A 296 -8.78 -18.36 -18.93
C TRP A 296 -7.77 -17.34 -19.48
N ASP A 297 -6.86 -16.85 -18.63
CA ASP A 297 -5.87 -15.86 -19.02
C ASP A 297 -4.71 -16.50 -19.82
N ALA A 298 -4.30 -17.70 -19.47
CA ALA A 298 -3.30 -18.45 -20.22
C ALA A 298 -3.70 -18.69 -21.68
N VAL A 299 -5.00 -18.88 -21.94
CA VAL A 299 -5.55 -19.08 -23.29
C VAL A 299 -5.36 -17.82 -24.15
N ASN A 300 -5.44 -16.63 -23.55
CA ASN A 300 -5.51 -15.38 -24.31
C ASN A 300 -4.28 -14.47 -24.17
N PHE A 301 -3.63 -14.49 -23.00
CA PHE A 301 -2.67 -13.45 -22.65
C PHE A 301 -1.26 -14.00 -22.33
N ALA A 302 -1.04 -15.29 -22.49
CA ALA A 302 0.25 -15.93 -22.18
C ALA A 302 1.41 -15.26 -22.93
N LYS A 303 2.57 -15.13 -22.24
CA LYS A 303 3.83 -14.63 -22.79
C LYS A 303 3.75 -13.24 -23.44
N GLY A 304 2.97 -12.37 -22.87
CA GLY A 304 2.82 -10.99 -23.38
C GLY A 304 1.82 -10.85 -24.53
N ALA A 305 1.08 -11.91 -24.88
CA ALA A 305 0.02 -11.80 -25.87
C ALA A 305 -1.09 -10.86 -25.39
N ASN A 306 -1.58 -10.01 -26.28
CA ASN A 306 -2.65 -9.05 -25.96
C ASN A 306 -3.60 -8.90 -27.15
N PRO A 307 -4.33 -9.96 -27.52
CA PRO A 307 -5.20 -9.96 -28.68
C PRO A 307 -6.37 -8.96 -28.49
N PRO A 308 -6.91 -8.39 -29.54
CA PRO A 308 -8.10 -7.59 -29.48
C PRO A 308 -9.30 -8.42 -28.98
N ARG A 309 -10.28 -7.74 -28.39
CA ARG A 309 -11.39 -8.41 -27.67
C ARG A 309 -12.20 -9.39 -28.53
N GLU A 310 -12.35 -9.10 -29.80
CA GLU A 310 -13.05 -9.93 -30.78
C GLU A 310 -12.33 -11.26 -31.11
N GLU A 311 -11.05 -11.37 -30.77
CA GLU A 311 -10.24 -12.57 -30.96
C GLU A 311 -10.13 -13.43 -29.67
N TRP A 312 -10.68 -12.98 -28.54
CA TRP A 312 -10.60 -13.73 -27.30
C TRP A 312 -11.27 -15.09 -27.41
N GLN A 313 -10.53 -16.10 -26.97
CA GLN A 313 -10.98 -17.49 -26.95
C GLN A 313 -11.57 -17.83 -25.59
N GLN A 314 -12.70 -18.54 -25.58
CA GLN A 314 -13.25 -19.10 -24.35
C GLN A 314 -12.38 -20.27 -23.88
N PRO A 315 -12.02 -20.34 -22.58
CA PRO A 315 -11.28 -21.47 -22.05
C PRO A 315 -12.11 -22.77 -22.14
N PRO A 316 -11.44 -23.92 -22.41
CA PRO A 316 -12.13 -25.20 -22.44
C PRO A 316 -12.69 -25.56 -21.06
N MET A 317 -13.91 -26.09 -21.04
CA MET A 317 -14.61 -26.45 -19.80
C MET A 317 -14.34 -27.91 -19.40
N LYS A 318 -14.41 -28.16 -18.08
CA LYS A 318 -14.52 -29.50 -17.50
C LYS A 318 -15.84 -30.16 -17.86
N SER A 319 -15.93 -31.47 -17.74
CA SER A 319 -17.20 -32.17 -17.87
C SER A 319 -18.16 -31.84 -16.71
N PRO A 320 -19.48 -31.98 -16.88
CA PRO A 320 -20.42 -31.77 -15.78
C PRO A 320 -20.10 -32.58 -14.53
N GLN A 321 -19.60 -33.81 -14.68
CA GLN A 321 -19.24 -34.69 -13.57
C GLN A 321 -18.03 -34.15 -12.79
N GLU A 322 -17.02 -33.64 -13.49
CA GLU A 322 -15.84 -33.00 -12.88
C GLU A 322 -16.24 -31.72 -12.13
N ILE A 323 -17.09 -30.90 -12.73
CA ILE A 323 -17.61 -29.67 -12.11
C ILE A 323 -18.35 -29.99 -10.81
N GLU A 324 -19.27 -30.96 -10.81
CA GLU A 324 -19.99 -31.37 -9.61
C GLU A 324 -19.07 -31.91 -8.51
N ARG A 325 -18.09 -32.71 -8.89
CA ARG A 325 -17.07 -33.22 -7.99
C ARG A 325 -16.31 -32.08 -7.31
N ASP A 326 -15.87 -31.08 -8.07
CA ASP A 326 -15.03 -30.00 -7.61
C ASP A 326 -15.79 -29.06 -6.64
N PHE A 327 -17.07 -28.80 -6.90
CA PHE A 327 -17.92 -28.06 -5.94
C PHE A 327 -18.20 -28.87 -4.67
N ASN A 328 -18.40 -30.20 -4.78
CA ASN A 328 -18.54 -31.07 -3.61
C ASN A 328 -17.25 -31.12 -2.78
N TYR A 329 -16.08 -31.02 -3.44
CA TYR A 329 -14.78 -30.90 -2.77
C TYR A 329 -14.72 -29.63 -1.90
N LEU A 330 -15.08 -28.46 -2.46
CA LEU A 330 -15.13 -27.19 -1.73
C LEU A 330 -16.04 -27.32 -0.49
N GLU A 331 -17.27 -27.79 -0.66
CA GLU A 331 -18.23 -27.94 0.43
C GLU A 331 -17.71 -28.90 1.51
N GLY A 332 -17.14 -30.02 1.11
CA GLY A 332 -16.56 -31.02 2.00
C GLY A 332 -15.36 -30.49 2.80
N LEU A 333 -14.50 -29.70 2.19
CA LEU A 333 -13.34 -29.11 2.87
C LEU A 333 -13.77 -27.99 3.83
N VAL A 334 -14.69 -27.14 3.43
CA VAL A 334 -15.24 -26.08 4.31
C VAL A 334 -15.91 -26.68 5.55
N ARG A 335 -16.76 -27.69 5.40
CA ARG A 335 -17.37 -28.44 6.52
C ARG A 335 -16.32 -29.06 7.44
N TYR A 336 -15.28 -29.64 6.86
CA TYR A 336 -14.19 -30.24 7.63
C TYR A 336 -13.45 -29.17 8.45
N MET A 337 -13.06 -28.04 7.87
CA MET A 337 -12.41 -26.96 8.59
C MET A 337 -13.27 -26.42 9.73
N LYS A 338 -14.59 -26.29 9.52
CA LYS A 338 -15.57 -25.86 10.55
C LYS A 338 -15.69 -26.82 11.73
N SER A 339 -15.36 -28.10 11.54
CA SER A 339 -15.49 -29.11 12.60
C SER A 339 -14.43 -28.98 13.71
N PHE A 340 -13.39 -28.19 13.52
CA PHE A 340 -12.33 -28.01 14.51
C PHE A 340 -12.74 -26.94 15.54
N PRO A 341 -12.44 -27.16 16.83
CA PRO A 341 -12.75 -26.18 17.87
C PRO A 341 -11.91 -24.90 17.68
N ARG A 342 -12.52 -23.75 17.99
CA ARG A 342 -11.86 -22.43 17.89
C ARG A 342 -11.32 -22.09 16.48
N VAL A 343 -11.87 -22.70 15.43
CA VAL A 343 -11.69 -22.27 14.05
C VAL A 343 -12.77 -21.22 13.72
N HIS A 344 -12.33 -20.07 13.25
CA HIS A 344 -13.20 -18.94 12.91
C HIS A 344 -12.90 -18.50 11.49
N PHE A 345 -13.92 -18.55 10.63
CA PHE A 345 -13.83 -17.95 9.30
C PHE A 345 -14.00 -16.44 9.42
N ILE A 346 -13.06 -15.70 8.88
CA ILE A 346 -13.07 -14.23 8.89
C ILE A 346 -12.80 -13.70 7.49
N THR A 347 -13.30 -12.52 7.20
CA THR A 347 -13.00 -11.78 5.97
C THR A 347 -11.69 -10.99 6.11
N ALA A 348 -11.20 -10.42 5.00
CA ALA A 348 -9.99 -9.60 5.01
C ALA A 348 -10.12 -8.42 5.98
N SER A 349 -11.24 -7.69 5.96
CA SER A 349 -11.43 -6.54 6.85
C SER A 349 -11.60 -6.94 8.32
N GLU A 350 -12.21 -8.08 8.61
CA GLU A 350 -12.32 -8.62 9.97
C GLU A 350 -10.96 -8.98 10.57
N ALA A 351 -9.97 -9.30 9.73
CA ALA A 351 -8.60 -9.53 10.18
C ALA A 351 -7.96 -8.31 10.85
N LEU A 352 -8.39 -7.08 10.52
CA LEU A 352 -7.96 -5.87 11.22
C LEU A 352 -8.37 -5.84 12.69
N GLY A 353 -9.52 -6.43 13.03
CA GLY A 353 -9.98 -6.59 14.41
C GLY A 353 -9.18 -7.65 15.17
N VAL A 354 -8.74 -8.69 14.45
CA VAL A 354 -7.91 -9.78 15.02
C VAL A 354 -6.45 -9.34 15.19
N MET A 355 -5.94 -8.54 14.27
CA MET A 355 -4.53 -8.06 14.25
C MET A 355 -4.47 -6.53 14.14
N PRO A 356 -4.98 -5.78 15.11
CA PRO A 356 -4.96 -4.33 15.06
C PRO A 356 -3.54 -3.77 15.15
N ASP A 357 -3.28 -2.66 14.46
CA ASP A 357 -2.07 -1.87 14.67
C ASP A 357 -2.17 -1.09 15.98
N ARG A 358 -1.70 -1.68 17.08
CA ARG A 358 -1.79 -1.06 18.40
C ARG A 358 -0.75 0.02 18.65
N ALA A 359 0.23 0.19 17.77
CA ALA A 359 1.18 1.30 17.85
C ALA A 359 0.55 2.59 17.33
N LYS A 360 -0.24 2.50 16.26
CA LYS A 360 -0.94 3.65 15.67
C LYS A 360 -2.01 4.19 16.62
N GLY A 361 -2.00 5.51 16.84
CA GLY A 361 -2.88 6.19 17.79
C GLY A 361 -2.42 6.13 19.25
N ARG A 362 -1.27 5.49 19.54
CA ARG A 362 -0.68 5.43 20.87
C ARG A 362 0.13 6.68 21.19
N LEU A 363 0.09 7.08 22.45
CA LEU A 363 0.94 8.12 23.04
C LEU A 363 2.16 7.47 23.71
N PHE A 364 3.35 8.01 23.46
CA PHE A 364 4.63 7.52 23.97
C PHE A 364 5.25 8.54 24.92
N SER A 365 5.59 8.12 26.12
CA SER A 365 6.34 8.91 27.10
C SER A 365 7.83 9.00 26.75
N ALA A 366 8.55 9.97 27.31
CA ALA A 366 10.00 10.07 27.16
C ALA A 366 10.74 8.80 27.62
N ALA A 367 10.24 8.13 28.67
CA ALA A 367 10.82 6.87 29.14
C ALA A 367 10.71 5.77 28.09
N GLU A 368 9.53 5.61 27.46
CA GLU A 368 9.32 4.64 26.36
C GLU A 368 10.15 4.99 25.12
N LEU A 369 10.26 6.28 24.77
CA LEU A 369 11.11 6.74 23.67
C LEU A 369 12.60 6.44 23.91
N ARG A 370 13.07 6.57 25.16
CA ARG A 370 14.42 6.14 25.55
C ARG A 370 14.61 4.65 25.35
N GLU A 371 13.66 3.83 25.82
CA GLU A 371 13.73 2.37 25.64
C GLU A 371 13.71 1.97 24.16
N ILE A 372 12.90 2.65 23.31
CA ILE A 372 12.91 2.47 21.86
C ILE A 372 14.31 2.81 21.32
N ALA A 373 14.86 3.95 21.69
CA ALA A 373 16.17 4.41 21.25
C ALA A 373 17.32 3.50 21.73
N GLU A 374 17.21 2.86 22.88
CA GLU A 374 18.17 1.90 23.41
C GLU A 374 18.27 0.62 22.57
N GLN A 375 17.21 0.24 21.88
CA GLN A 375 17.18 -0.94 21.00
C GLN A 375 17.58 -0.65 19.55
N VAL A 376 17.72 0.62 19.15
CA VAL A 376 18.18 0.98 17.81
C VAL A 376 19.67 0.65 17.69
N SER A 377 20.03 -0.12 16.67
CA SER A 377 21.40 -0.52 16.32
C SER A 377 21.74 -0.12 14.88
N SER A 378 22.97 -0.39 14.44
CA SER A 378 23.37 -0.22 13.03
C SER A 378 22.60 -1.13 12.06
N ASP A 379 21.98 -2.19 12.55
CA ASP A 379 21.04 -3.05 11.81
C ASP A 379 19.62 -2.56 12.07
N VAL A 380 19.22 -1.50 11.38
CA VAL A 380 17.90 -0.86 11.54
C VAL A 380 16.77 -1.81 11.16
N SER A 381 15.81 -2.00 12.06
CA SER A 381 14.68 -2.92 11.86
C SER A 381 13.48 -2.52 12.73
N PHE A 382 12.38 -3.27 12.59
CA PHE A 382 11.23 -3.16 13.48
C PHE A 382 11.59 -3.63 14.91
N GLN A 383 10.81 -3.16 15.87
CA GLN A 383 10.85 -3.62 17.27
C GLN A 383 9.50 -4.22 17.66
N VAL A 384 9.55 -5.36 18.36
CA VAL A 384 8.37 -5.98 19.01
C VAL A 384 8.40 -5.65 20.50
N ARG A 385 7.32 -5.06 21.01
CA ARG A 385 7.23 -4.54 22.37
C ARG A 385 5.92 -4.98 23.03
N GLY A 386 5.97 -6.03 23.81
CA GLY A 386 4.76 -6.58 24.44
C GLY A 386 3.71 -6.99 23.42
N ASN A 387 2.61 -6.24 23.32
CA ASN A 387 1.48 -6.53 22.44
C ASN A 387 1.41 -5.65 21.18
N TYR A 388 2.45 -4.88 20.87
CA TYR A 388 2.56 -4.06 19.65
C TYR A 388 3.94 -4.14 19.03
N ALA A 389 4.04 -3.75 17.78
CA ALA A 389 5.29 -3.61 17.06
C ALA A 389 5.41 -2.21 16.47
N LEU A 390 6.65 -1.71 16.36
CA LEU A 390 6.99 -0.46 15.69
C LEU A 390 7.86 -0.77 14.48
N SER A 391 7.51 -0.26 13.31
CA SER A 391 8.38 -0.26 12.14
C SER A 391 9.57 0.70 12.33
N ALA A 392 10.59 0.58 11.51
CA ALA A 392 11.74 1.48 11.57
C ALA A 392 11.33 2.95 11.29
N SER A 393 10.40 3.17 10.36
CA SER A 393 9.89 4.51 10.05
C SER A 393 9.07 5.13 11.18
N GLU A 394 8.30 4.34 11.89
CA GLU A 394 7.57 4.80 13.09
C GLU A 394 8.50 5.19 14.23
N GLN A 395 9.53 4.37 14.47
CA GLN A 395 10.58 4.71 15.45
C GLN A 395 11.30 6.00 15.07
N PHE A 396 11.67 6.16 13.78
CA PHE A 396 12.29 7.37 13.27
C PHE A 396 11.42 8.60 13.54
N ALA A 397 10.15 8.55 13.17
CA ALA A 397 9.21 9.68 13.35
C ALA A 397 9.05 10.04 14.84
N LEU A 398 8.85 9.06 15.71
CA LEU A 398 8.71 9.27 17.15
C LEU A 398 9.94 9.97 17.76
N LEU A 399 11.14 9.49 17.45
CA LEU A 399 12.37 10.04 18.00
C LEU A 399 12.70 11.41 17.41
N ASN A 400 12.44 11.62 16.11
CA ASN A 400 12.68 12.92 15.46
C ASN A 400 11.74 14.00 16.02
N TYR A 401 10.45 13.69 16.15
CA TYR A 401 9.48 14.57 16.79
C TYR A 401 9.92 14.98 18.21
N TYR A 402 10.32 13.99 19.04
CA TYR A 402 10.75 14.25 20.41
C TYR A 402 11.93 15.23 20.48
N VAL A 403 12.97 14.99 19.66
CA VAL A 403 14.16 15.85 19.64
C VAL A 403 13.81 17.23 19.10
N THR A 404 13.00 17.34 18.05
CA THR A 404 12.51 18.61 17.47
C THR A 404 11.82 19.48 18.52
N HIS A 405 10.85 18.91 19.24
CA HIS A 405 10.08 19.67 20.26
C HIS A 405 10.94 20.05 21.46
N THR A 406 11.92 19.22 21.82
CA THR A 406 12.93 19.57 22.83
C THR A 406 13.77 20.78 22.38
N LEU A 407 14.15 20.85 21.10
CA LEU A 407 14.87 22.01 20.53
C LEU A 407 14.04 23.29 20.55
N TRP A 408 12.77 23.19 20.26
CA TRP A 408 11.85 24.32 20.29
C TRP A 408 11.44 24.76 21.72
N LYS A 409 11.93 24.03 22.75
CA LYS A 409 11.50 24.23 24.15
C LYS A 409 9.99 24.13 24.31
N GLN A 410 9.37 23.27 23.54
CA GLN A 410 7.95 22.93 23.60
C GLN A 410 7.76 21.61 24.36
N PRO A 411 6.54 21.29 24.85
CA PRO A 411 6.27 19.95 25.38
C PRO A 411 6.61 18.88 24.35
N ALA A 412 7.63 18.06 24.64
CA ALA A 412 8.12 17.01 23.75
C ALA A 412 7.46 15.65 23.98
N GLU A 413 6.61 15.56 25.00
CA GLU A 413 5.89 14.34 25.39
C GLU A 413 4.51 14.66 25.99
N PRO A 414 3.54 13.71 25.91
CA PRO A 414 3.69 12.42 25.21
C PRO A 414 3.65 12.62 23.68
N VAL A 415 4.38 11.78 22.94
CA VAL A 415 4.42 11.80 21.47
C VAL A 415 3.34 10.87 20.90
N LEU A 416 2.47 11.40 20.05
CA LEU A 416 1.45 10.61 19.36
C LEU A 416 2.00 10.01 18.07
N LEU A 417 1.89 8.69 17.91
CA LEU A 417 2.10 8.05 16.60
C LEU A 417 0.79 8.09 15.79
N SER A 418 0.64 9.11 14.95
CA SER A 418 -0.57 9.29 14.13
C SER A 418 -0.56 8.45 12.86
N GLU A 419 0.58 8.37 12.17
CA GLU A 419 0.74 7.69 10.89
C GLU A 419 2.09 6.95 10.81
N THR A 420 2.17 5.96 9.92
CA THR A 420 3.41 5.28 9.53
C THR A 420 3.98 5.98 8.30
N PRO A 421 5.13 6.66 8.39
CA PRO A 421 5.77 7.24 7.21
C PRO A 421 6.22 6.14 6.24
N TYR A 422 6.14 6.39 4.93
CA TYR A 422 6.73 5.53 3.92
C TYR A 422 8.27 5.55 4.00
N GLY A 423 8.91 4.53 3.46
CA GLY A 423 10.36 4.50 3.29
C GLY A 423 10.82 5.52 2.23
N PRO A 424 12.14 5.72 2.07
CA PRO A 424 12.71 6.56 1.01
C PRO A 424 12.23 6.12 -0.39
N ALA A 425 12.13 7.08 -1.31
CA ALA A 425 11.85 6.80 -2.73
C ALA A 425 13.11 6.45 -3.53
N LEU A 426 14.29 6.84 -3.03
CA LEU A 426 15.58 6.59 -3.67
C LEU A 426 16.61 6.16 -2.62
N ALA A 427 17.54 5.30 -3.01
CA ALA A 427 18.66 4.91 -2.16
C ALA A 427 19.63 6.09 -1.97
N ALA A 428 20.10 6.27 -0.74
CA ALA A 428 21.16 7.21 -0.42
C ALA A 428 22.55 6.64 -0.75
N PRO A 429 23.57 7.49 -0.95
CA PRO A 429 24.96 7.05 -0.93
C PRO A 429 25.32 6.43 0.42
N GLU A 430 26.10 5.37 0.43
CA GLU A 430 26.56 4.73 1.66
C GLU A 430 27.50 5.65 2.45
N LEU A 431 27.43 5.58 3.77
CA LEU A 431 28.42 6.19 4.66
C LEU A 431 29.50 5.13 4.95
N ALA A 432 30.74 5.39 4.51
CA ALA A 432 31.84 4.43 4.65
C ALA A 432 32.45 4.43 6.07
N ASP A 433 32.60 5.63 6.66
CA ASP A 433 33.32 5.84 7.92
C ASP A 433 32.51 6.66 8.93
N ASP A 434 32.87 6.57 10.20
CA ASP A 434 32.34 7.41 11.26
C ASP A 434 32.54 8.91 10.95
N MET A 435 31.52 9.71 11.20
CA MET A 435 31.56 11.15 11.00
C MET A 435 31.11 11.89 12.27
N ASN A 436 31.90 12.86 12.71
CA ASN A 436 31.52 13.75 13.81
C ASN A 436 30.96 15.06 13.24
N VAL A 437 29.80 15.45 13.73
CA VAL A 437 29.15 16.71 13.38
C VAL A 437 28.90 17.54 14.64
N SER A 438 28.96 18.86 14.52
CA SER A 438 28.62 19.74 15.65
C SER A 438 27.15 19.62 15.99
N TRP A 439 26.82 19.87 17.23
CA TRP A 439 25.41 19.90 17.66
C TRP A 439 24.58 20.89 16.82
N GLY A 440 25.13 22.06 16.48
CA GLY A 440 24.43 23.04 15.66
C GLY A 440 24.04 22.51 14.27
N GLN A 441 24.93 21.75 13.62
CA GLN A 441 24.61 21.11 12.34
C GLN A 441 23.58 19.99 12.51
N PHE A 442 23.77 19.12 13.52
CA PHE A 442 22.85 18.00 13.76
C PHE A 442 21.44 18.49 14.12
N SER A 443 21.32 19.49 15.00
CA SER A 443 20.03 20.05 15.40
C SER A 443 19.28 20.70 14.24
N GLN A 444 19.97 21.40 13.33
CA GLN A 444 19.33 21.92 12.12
C GLN A 444 18.79 20.78 11.25
N THR A 445 19.57 19.71 11.07
CA THR A 445 19.15 18.53 10.31
C THR A 445 17.93 17.84 10.93
N VAL A 446 17.82 17.81 12.27
CA VAL A 446 16.62 17.27 12.95
C VAL A 446 15.37 18.07 12.57
N LEU A 447 15.47 19.41 12.53
CA LEU A 447 14.35 20.27 12.14
C LEU A 447 13.99 20.09 10.65
N ASP A 448 14.99 19.98 9.79
CA ASP A 448 14.78 19.77 8.35
C ASP A 448 14.14 18.41 8.08
N ALA A 449 14.54 17.37 8.81
CA ALA A 449 13.93 16.03 8.72
C ALA A 449 12.47 16.02 9.21
N GLU A 450 12.15 16.76 10.29
CA GLU A 450 10.77 16.90 10.77
C GLU A 450 9.89 17.57 9.72
N GLY A 451 10.34 18.71 9.18
CA GLY A 451 9.60 19.41 8.13
C GLY A 451 9.39 18.57 6.87
N PHE A 452 10.34 17.68 6.55
CA PHE A 452 10.19 16.74 5.43
C PHE A 452 9.15 15.66 5.75
N LEU A 453 9.20 15.05 6.95
CA LEU A 453 8.23 14.06 7.41
C LEU A 453 6.80 14.62 7.42
N GLU A 454 6.60 15.79 8.02
CA GLU A 454 5.29 16.45 8.07
C GLU A 454 4.72 16.73 6.68
N LYS A 455 5.57 17.19 5.75
CA LYS A 455 5.14 17.56 4.41
C LYS A 455 4.85 16.35 3.52
N ASN A 456 5.69 15.31 3.60
CA ASN A 456 5.70 14.23 2.61
C ASN A 456 5.17 12.90 3.18
N GLY A 457 5.05 12.75 4.49
CA GLY A 457 4.68 11.47 5.12
C GLY A 457 5.66 10.33 4.80
N GLN A 458 6.95 10.67 4.61
CA GLN A 458 7.96 9.77 4.07
C GLN A 458 9.33 10.04 4.69
N ILE A 459 10.15 9.02 4.87
CA ILE A 459 11.55 9.13 5.27
C ILE A 459 12.33 9.84 4.15
N PRO A 460 13.19 10.84 4.45
CA PRO A 460 14.01 11.49 3.44
C PRO A 460 14.90 10.51 2.69
N ASN A 461 15.04 10.68 1.37
CA ASN A 461 15.95 9.86 0.55
C ASN A 461 17.39 9.98 1.03
N VAL A 462 17.80 11.19 1.40
CA VAL A 462 19.11 11.55 1.91
C VAL A 462 18.94 12.54 3.05
N VAL A 463 19.67 12.36 4.13
CA VAL A 463 19.74 13.33 5.23
C VAL A 463 21.03 14.14 5.09
N TRP A 464 20.92 15.47 5.07
CA TRP A 464 22.04 16.35 4.89
C TRP A 464 22.59 16.86 6.23
N LEU A 465 23.82 16.49 6.55
CA LEU A 465 24.56 16.99 7.71
C LEU A 465 25.55 18.06 7.25
N GLY A 466 25.10 19.29 7.18
CA GLY A 466 25.77 20.38 6.50
C GLY A 466 25.80 20.10 4.99
N SER A 467 27.01 19.97 4.39
CA SER A 467 27.19 19.63 2.97
C SER A 467 27.36 18.13 2.69
N LYS A 468 27.28 17.27 3.72
CA LYS A 468 27.55 15.84 3.57
C LYS A 468 26.24 15.07 3.53
N PRO A 469 25.96 14.30 2.46
CA PRO A 469 24.82 13.39 2.39
C PRO A 469 25.10 12.16 3.24
N VAL A 470 24.11 11.72 4.02
CA VAL A 470 24.17 10.46 4.77
C VAL A 470 22.89 9.65 4.55
N PRO A 471 22.96 8.32 4.62
CA PRO A 471 21.79 7.47 4.56
C PRO A 471 20.87 7.74 5.77
N PRO A 472 19.55 7.67 5.61
CA PRO A 472 18.60 7.86 6.70
C PRO A 472 18.82 6.87 7.85
N GLU A 473 19.32 5.67 7.59
CA GLU A 473 19.68 4.68 8.60
C GLU A 473 20.79 5.19 9.53
N SER A 474 21.84 5.76 8.98
CA SER A 474 22.96 6.32 9.74
C SER A 474 22.55 7.52 10.58
N TYR A 475 21.72 8.40 10.02
CA TYR A 475 21.11 9.51 10.76
C TYR A 475 20.21 8.99 11.89
N PHE A 476 19.38 7.99 11.63
CA PHE A 476 18.46 7.41 12.62
C PHE A 476 19.20 6.83 13.84
N VAL A 477 20.30 6.12 13.62
CA VAL A 477 21.15 5.61 14.71
C VAL A 477 21.71 6.75 15.57
N ALA A 478 22.19 7.83 14.94
CA ALA A 478 22.67 9.01 15.63
C ALA A 478 21.55 9.76 16.39
N LEU A 479 20.35 9.84 15.80
CA LEU A 479 19.16 10.38 16.42
C LEU A 479 18.77 9.59 17.68
N ALA A 480 18.79 8.28 17.61
CA ALA A 480 18.50 7.40 18.77
C ALA A 480 19.52 7.59 19.90
N GLN A 481 20.82 7.70 19.58
CA GLN A 481 21.87 8.03 20.57
C GLN A 481 21.61 9.39 21.22
N THR A 482 21.24 10.38 20.44
CA THR A 482 20.92 11.72 20.91
C THR A 482 19.70 11.70 21.82
N THR A 483 18.62 11.01 21.44
CA THR A 483 17.40 10.87 22.26
C THR A 483 17.73 10.26 23.62
N ARG A 484 18.54 9.20 23.68
CA ARG A 484 18.98 8.58 24.94
C ARG A 484 19.71 9.56 25.85
N ALA A 485 20.63 10.35 25.26
CA ALA A 485 21.39 11.34 26.02
C ALA A 485 20.47 12.43 26.57
N LEU A 486 19.58 12.99 25.74
CA LEU A 486 18.63 14.03 26.14
C LEU A 486 17.69 13.57 27.27
N VAL A 487 17.09 12.41 27.16
CA VAL A 487 16.18 11.88 28.21
C VAL A 487 16.94 11.60 29.51
N LYS A 488 18.20 11.13 29.43
CA LYS A 488 18.98 10.78 30.63
C LYS A 488 19.59 11.99 31.35
N THR A 489 20.13 12.96 30.61
CA THR A 489 20.97 14.02 31.16
C THR A 489 20.33 15.39 31.09
N HIS A 490 19.30 15.57 30.26
CA HIS A 490 18.68 16.84 29.90
C HIS A 490 19.70 17.87 29.35
N THR A 491 20.85 17.38 28.84
CA THR A 491 21.93 18.23 28.32
C THR A 491 22.13 17.92 26.83
N LEU A 492 22.42 18.97 26.08
CA LEU A 492 22.73 18.89 24.65
C LEU A 492 24.18 18.46 24.46
N PRO A 493 24.49 17.52 23.55
CA PRO A 493 25.86 17.15 23.23
C PRO A 493 26.57 18.27 22.45
N ASN A 494 27.89 18.38 22.57
CA ASN A 494 28.68 19.30 21.73
C ASN A 494 28.84 18.76 20.30
N TYR A 495 28.97 17.45 20.18
CA TYR A 495 29.17 16.72 18.92
C TYR A 495 28.29 15.46 18.91
N VAL A 496 27.87 15.06 17.72
CA VAL A 496 27.16 13.80 17.45
C VAL A 496 28.00 12.97 16.49
N THR A 497 28.24 11.71 16.85
CA THR A 497 28.91 10.75 15.95
C THR A 497 27.87 10.01 15.13
N VAL A 498 27.94 10.15 13.82
CA VAL A 498 27.12 9.42 12.85
C VAL A 498 27.93 8.23 12.35
N ARG A 499 27.38 7.04 12.43
CA ARG A 499 28.04 5.78 12.07
C ARG A 499 27.37 5.13 10.89
N PRO A 500 28.09 4.32 10.10
CA PRO A 500 27.49 3.46 9.09
C PRO A 500 26.38 2.60 9.68
N ALA A 501 25.24 2.52 8.99
CA ALA A 501 24.10 1.70 9.34
C ALA A 501 23.39 1.24 8.07
N ARG A 502 22.59 0.17 8.19
CA ARG A 502 21.82 -0.40 7.09
C ARG A 502 20.41 -0.77 7.53
N LEU A 503 19.49 -0.82 6.58
CA LEU A 503 18.12 -1.29 6.82
C LEU A 503 18.08 -2.83 6.83
N ALA A 504 18.24 -3.44 8.00
CA ALA A 504 18.23 -4.89 8.13
C ALA A 504 16.84 -5.50 7.85
N ALA A 505 15.76 -4.73 7.98
CA ALA A 505 14.42 -5.16 7.61
C ALA A 505 14.29 -5.45 6.10
N ALA A 506 15.15 -4.89 5.25
CA ALA A 506 15.16 -5.16 3.81
C ALA A 506 15.40 -6.64 3.45
N ARG A 507 15.96 -7.45 4.36
CA ARG A 507 16.14 -8.90 4.18
C ARG A 507 14.83 -9.68 3.99
N TYR A 508 13.70 -9.10 4.38
CA TYR A 508 12.38 -9.68 4.22
C TYR A 508 11.73 -9.39 2.86
N VAL A 509 12.43 -8.64 2.02
CA VAL A 509 12.09 -8.37 0.63
C VAL A 509 13.03 -9.17 -0.26
N ALA A 510 12.49 -9.92 -1.21
CA ALA A 510 13.27 -10.76 -2.10
C ALA A 510 14.18 -9.94 -3.01
N ASP A 511 15.29 -10.56 -3.43
CA ASP A 511 16.05 -10.08 -4.58
C ASP A 511 15.28 -10.35 -5.87
N ASP A 512 15.45 -9.47 -6.87
CA ASP A 512 14.84 -9.70 -8.17
C ASP A 512 15.33 -11.01 -8.79
N SER A 513 14.38 -11.80 -9.27
CA SER A 513 14.67 -13.08 -9.90
C SER A 513 13.50 -13.54 -10.77
N PRO A 514 13.72 -14.38 -11.78
CA PRO A 514 12.65 -14.92 -12.61
C PRO A 514 11.53 -15.61 -11.84
N ARG A 515 11.83 -16.16 -10.65
CA ARG A 515 10.84 -16.81 -9.79
C ARG A 515 9.78 -15.87 -9.23
N LEU A 516 10.08 -14.58 -9.13
CA LEU A 516 9.11 -13.58 -8.67
C LEU A 516 8.08 -13.23 -9.75
N TRP A 517 8.41 -13.53 -11.01
CA TRP A 517 7.66 -13.15 -12.20
C TRP A 517 7.29 -14.39 -13.01
N ASP A 518 6.95 -15.50 -12.33
CA ASP A 518 6.65 -16.79 -12.96
C ASP A 518 5.21 -16.90 -13.50
N TRP A 519 4.40 -15.86 -13.37
CA TRP A 519 3.06 -15.84 -13.95
C TRP A 519 3.13 -15.95 -15.48
N ILE A 520 2.42 -16.93 -16.03
CA ILE A 520 2.47 -17.29 -17.45
C ILE A 520 2.15 -16.12 -18.41
N ILE A 521 1.51 -15.08 -17.90
CA ILE A 521 1.13 -13.88 -18.67
C ILE A 521 2.32 -13.01 -19.01
N PHE A 522 3.32 -12.93 -18.15
CA PHE A 522 4.47 -12.06 -18.41
C PHE A 522 5.16 -12.38 -19.74
N PRO A 523 5.65 -11.34 -20.44
CA PRO A 523 6.55 -11.54 -21.57
C PRO A 523 7.76 -12.38 -21.19
N GLU A 524 8.26 -13.16 -22.12
CA GLU A 524 9.47 -13.97 -21.88
C GLU A 524 10.65 -13.09 -21.48
N GLY A 525 11.32 -13.45 -20.39
CA GLY A 525 12.45 -12.69 -19.84
C GLY A 525 12.07 -11.41 -19.08
N PHE A 526 10.81 -11.26 -18.68
CA PHE A 526 10.41 -10.15 -17.83
C PHE A 526 11.17 -10.16 -16.50
N ASP A 527 11.74 -9.03 -16.14
CA ASP A 527 12.38 -8.75 -14.85
C ASP A 527 11.99 -7.34 -14.36
N ALA A 528 12.16 -7.07 -13.07
CA ALA A 528 11.82 -5.78 -12.49
C ALA A 528 12.75 -5.41 -11.31
N PRO A 529 14.06 -5.33 -11.52
CA PRO A 529 15.03 -5.06 -10.45
C PRO A 529 14.78 -3.71 -9.76
N GLN A 530 14.29 -2.70 -10.49
CA GLN A 530 13.96 -1.40 -9.91
C GLN A 530 12.76 -1.49 -8.94
N LEU A 531 11.73 -2.29 -9.24
CA LEU A 531 10.63 -2.55 -8.32
C LEU A 531 11.14 -3.18 -7.02
N MET A 532 12.01 -4.20 -7.13
CA MET A 532 12.53 -4.88 -5.96
C MET A 532 13.49 -4.01 -5.15
N ALA A 533 14.28 -3.15 -5.80
CA ALA A 533 15.09 -2.16 -5.11
C ALA A 533 14.21 -1.15 -4.34
N LEU A 534 13.15 -0.66 -4.96
CA LEU A 534 12.19 0.24 -4.32
C LEU A 534 11.41 -0.46 -3.18
N ALA A 535 11.04 -1.72 -3.36
CA ALA A 535 10.41 -2.54 -2.32
C ALA A 535 11.30 -2.67 -1.07
N LYS A 536 12.62 -2.83 -1.24
CA LYS A 536 13.58 -2.88 -0.14
C LYS A 536 13.62 -1.56 0.62
N LEU A 537 13.53 -0.42 -0.05
CA LEU A 537 13.42 0.88 0.60
C LEU A 537 12.11 1.00 1.40
N GLN A 538 11.01 0.43 0.93
CA GLN A 538 9.76 0.44 1.67
C GLN A 538 9.74 -0.53 2.87
N ALA A 539 10.75 -1.38 3.04
CA ALA A 539 10.91 -2.19 4.26
C ALA A 539 11.10 -1.36 5.56
N TRP A 540 11.32 -0.05 5.45
CA TRP A 540 11.19 0.89 6.57
C TRP A 540 9.83 0.80 7.26
N THR A 541 8.76 0.44 6.53
CA THR A 541 7.39 0.33 7.03
C THR A 541 7.06 -1.06 7.59
N LEU A 542 7.98 -2.03 7.41
CA LEU A 542 7.73 -3.44 7.76
C LEU A 542 7.72 -3.64 9.28
N LYS A 543 6.69 -4.34 9.76
CA LYS A 543 6.59 -4.84 11.14
C LYS A 543 5.62 -6.03 11.22
N PRO A 544 5.77 -6.96 12.18
CA PRO A 544 4.83 -8.06 12.34
C PRO A 544 3.43 -7.56 12.72
N ALA A 545 2.40 -8.23 12.21
CA ALA A 545 1.04 -8.08 12.69
C ALA A 545 0.86 -8.97 13.93
N MET A 546 0.41 -8.35 15.02
CA MET A 546 0.28 -9.00 16.32
C MET A 546 -1.17 -9.41 16.56
N LEU A 547 -1.42 -10.70 16.85
CA LEU A 547 -2.74 -11.16 17.26
C LEU A 547 -3.23 -10.42 18.51
N GLY A 548 -4.51 -10.07 18.52
CA GLY A 548 -5.18 -9.52 19.69
C GLY A 548 -5.20 -10.56 20.81
N ARG A 549 -4.74 -10.18 22.00
CA ARG A 549 -4.91 -10.95 23.22
C ARG A 549 -6.05 -10.38 24.04
#